data_fb1dc587696d0da5fb5721368735f9f1
#
_entry.id   fb1dc587696d0da5fb5721368735f9f1
#
_cell.length_a   1.000
_cell.length_b   1.000
_cell.length_c   1.000
_cell.angle_alpha   90.00
_cell.angle_beta   90.00
_cell.angle_gamma   90.00
#
_symmetry.space_group_name_H-M   'P 1'
#
loop_
_entity.id
_entity.type
_entity.pdbx_description
1 polymer ?
#
loop_
_entity_poly.entity_id
_entity_poly.type
_entity_poly.pdbx_seq_one_letter_code
_entity_poly.pdbx_strand_id
1 'polypeptide(L)'
;MGTLPDNLESVKAGNALENDFDMGATHVILASSDLNSKDARNLENEISDVDGVKLALGLDSVMGPTVPKDMIPDDIKEMLDNGKYQMIYVISEYKTGSDEVNAQCDAIRDIIKKYDDTAMLIGEAPCTEDLITITNTDFNTVNAVSIILIFIIIAFVLKSVSLPVILVMVIEFAIFINMGIPHYTGTVLPFIASIVIGTIQLGATVDYAILMTNKYKRARNHGAEKRDAVRTALDSSLQSVIVSALSFFAATFGVGLYSSIDMISSLCMLLARGALISLIVVAFILPAMFMVFDKLICATTVSYTHLRAHETLS
;
A
#
# COMPACT_ATOMS: atom_id res chain seq x y z
N MET A 1 9.90 -11.57 6.18
CA MET A 1 11.28 -11.18 6.63
C MET A 1 12.08 -10.38 5.59
N GLY A 2 11.69 -10.26 4.33
CA GLY A 2 12.44 -9.58 3.26
C GLY A 2 12.58 -8.03 3.35
N THR A 3 12.29 -7.44 4.49
CA THR A 3 12.40 -5.98 4.71
C THR A 3 13.48 -5.59 5.71
N LEU A 4 14.11 -6.56 6.35
CA LEU A 4 15.17 -6.35 7.34
C LEU A 4 16.55 -6.67 6.74
N PRO A 5 17.63 -5.97 7.16
CA PRO A 5 18.98 -6.25 6.70
C PRO A 5 19.43 -7.68 6.99
N ASP A 6 20.08 -8.34 6.01
CA ASP A 6 20.54 -9.74 6.10
C ASP A 6 21.62 -9.98 7.18
N ASN A 7 22.23 -8.92 7.69
CA ASN A 7 23.26 -9.02 8.72
C ASN A 7 22.73 -9.23 10.13
N LEU A 8 21.42 -9.07 10.34
CA LEU A 8 20.78 -9.28 11.65
C LEU A 8 20.80 -10.75 12.05
N GLU A 9 21.05 -11.02 13.33
CA GLU A 9 21.11 -12.40 13.85
C GLU A 9 19.74 -13.11 13.70
N SER A 10 18.63 -12.42 13.91
CA SER A 10 17.28 -12.96 13.72
C SER A 10 17.01 -13.36 12.26
N VAL A 11 17.49 -12.57 11.28
CA VAL A 11 17.35 -12.89 9.86
C VAL A 11 18.20 -14.08 9.48
N LYS A 12 19.45 -14.14 9.98
CA LYS A 12 20.34 -15.30 9.78
C LYS A 12 19.76 -16.57 10.39
N ALA A 13 19.20 -16.50 11.61
CA ALA A 13 18.55 -17.63 12.25
C ALA A 13 17.31 -18.10 11.49
N GLY A 14 16.48 -17.16 11.01
CA GLY A 14 15.32 -17.48 10.16
C GLY A 14 15.73 -18.17 8.86
N ASN A 15 16.75 -17.65 8.17
CA ASN A 15 17.29 -18.27 6.96
C ASN A 15 17.87 -19.67 7.21
N ALA A 16 18.48 -19.91 8.38
CA ALA A 16 18.97 -21.24 8.75
C ALA A 16 17.81 -22.22 9.01
N LEU A 17 16.75 -21.78 9.70
CA LEU A 17 15.55 -22.61 9.88
C LEU A 17 14.91 -22.99 8.54
N GLU A 18 14.84 -22.04 7.61
CA GLU A 18 14.29 -22.28 6.28
C GLU A 18 15.18 -23.23 5.45
N ASN A 19 16.50 -22.94 5.36
CA ASN A 19 17.39 -23.67 4.46
C ASN A 19 17.86 -25.02 5.00
N ASP A 20 18.05 -25.15 6.32
CA ASP A 20 18.61 -26.37 6.94
C ASP A 20 17.51 -27.30 7.46
N PHE A 21 16.34 -26.76 7.80
CA PHE A 21 15.23 -27.53 8.38
C PHE A 21 13.98 -27.52 7.51
N ASP A 22 14.01 -26.77 6.38
CA ASP A 22 12.83 -26.54 5.53
C ASP A 22 11.62 -26.02 6.32
N MET A 23 11.83 -25.22 7.33
CA MET A 23 10.79 -24.62 8.16
C MET A 23 10.55 -23.19 7.65
N GLY A 24 9.44 -23.01 6.94
CA GLY A 24 8.99 -21.71 6.46
C GLY A 24 8.14 -20.97 7.50
N ALA A 25 6.86 -20.76 7.18
CA ALA A 25 5.95 -20.10 8.11
C ALA A 25 5.54 -21.00 9.28
N THR A 26 5.33 -20.40 10.45
CA THR A 26 4.76 -21.07 11.61
C THR A 26 3.41 -20.46 11.95
N HIS A 27 2.42 -21.31 12.13
CA HIS A 27 1.07 -20.94 12.55
C HIS A 27 0.77 -21.50 13.93
N VAL A 28 -0.14 -20.87 14.64
CA VAL A 28 -0.68 -21.39 15.89
C VAL A 28 -2.20 -21.32 15.81
N ILE A 29 -2.85 -22.40 16.13
CA ILE A 29 -4.30 -22.46 16.27
C ILE A 29 -4.64 -22.41 17.75
N LEU A 30 -5.52 -21.49 18.10
CA LEU A 30 -6.15 -21.44 19.42
C LEU A 30 -7.54 -22.01 19.29
N ALA A 31 -7.72 -23.24 19.72
CA ALA A 31 -9.01 -23.91 19.80
C ALA A 31 -9.55 -23.90 21.23
N SER A 32 -10.85 -24.10 21.43
CA SER A 32 -11.44 -24.21 22.77
C SER A 32 -10.87 -25.40 23.51
N SER A 33 -10.57 -25.23 24.81
CA SER A 33 -10.20 -26.36 25.69
C SER A 33 -11.34 -27.35 25.91
N ASP A 34 -12.60 -26.97 25.60
CA ASP A 34 -13.78 -27.83 25.66
C ASP A 34 -13.85 -28.82 24.48
N LEU A 35 -13.02 -28.64 23.45
CA LEU A 35 -12.94 -29.58 22.34
C LEU A 35 -12.47 -30.94 22.83
N ASN A 36 -13.26 -31.98 22.57
CA ASN A 36 -12.92 -33.33 23.04
C ASN A 36 -11.66 -33.84 22.31
N SER A 37 -10.92 -34.72 22.98
CA SER A 37 -9.64 -35.25 22.48
C SER A 37 -9.75 -36.00 21.15
N LYS A 38 -10.95 -36.54 20.80
CA LYS A 38 -11.15 -37.19 19.53
C LYS A 38 -11.23 -36.17 18.39
N ASP A 39 -11.98 -35.08 18.61
CA ASP A 39 -12.13 -34.02 17.61
C ASP A 39 -10.84 -33.19 17.48
N ALA A 40 -10.11 -32.96 18.61
CA ALA A 40 -8.80 -32.35 18.56
C ALA A 40 -7.81 -33.14 17.68
N ARG A 41 -7.76 -34.46 17.83
CA ARG A 41 -6.91 -35.32 16.98
C ARG A 41 -7.36 -35.35 15.54
N ASN A 42 -8.67 -35.38 15.27
CA ASN A 42 -9.17 -35.35 13.91
C ASN A 42 -8.80 -34.02 13.23
N LEU A 43 -8.91 -32.91 13.97
CA LEU A 43 -8.48 -31.59 13.55
C LEU A 43 -6.97 -31.58 13.22
N GLU A 44 -6.12 -32.08 14.13
CA GLU A 44 -4.66 -32.14 13.92
C GLU A 44 -4.30 -33.01 12.71
N ASN A 45 -4.98 -34.15 12.51
CA ASN A 45 -4.75 -35.02 11.37
C ASN A 45 -5.19 -34.38 10.04
N GLU A 46 -6.40 -33.79 9.98
CA GLU A 46 -6.86 -33.08 8.78
C GLU A 46 -5.93 -31.90 8.43
N ILE A 47 -5.39 -31.21 9.43
CA ILE A 47 -4.42 -30.11 9.20
C ILE A 47 -3.09 -30.66 8.70
N SER A 48 -2.63 -31.79 9.23
CA SER A 48 -1.39 -32.44 8.79
C SER A 48 -1.47 -32.92 7.33
N ASP A 49 -2.67 -33.19 6.82
CA ASP A 49 -2.91 -33.59 5.43
C ASP A 49 -3.02 -32.38 4.48
N VAL A 50 -3.00 -31.15 4.97
CA VAL A 50 -3.01 -29.94 4.13
C VAL A 50 -1.66 -29.80 3.42
N ASP A 51 -1.70 -29.45 2.16
CA ASP A 51 -0.53 -29.29 1.31
C ASP A 51 0.47 -28.27 1.91
N GLY A 52 1.74 -28.67 1.96
CA GLY A 52 2.81 -27.86 2.55
C GLY A 52 2.85 -27.81 4.07
N VAL A 53 1.96 -28.50 4.79
CA VAL A 53 2.07 -28.69 6.25
C VAL A 53 3.05 -29.80 6.56
N LYS A 54 4.11 -29.49 7.27
CA LYS A 54 5.12 -30.47 7.72
C LYS A 54 4.77 -31.13 9.01
N LEU A 55 4.16 -30.37 9.92
CA LEU A 55 3.85 -30.83 11.27
C LEU A 55 2.70 -30.02 11.85
N ALA A 56 1.70 -30.70 12.37
CA ALA A 56 0.71 -30.13 13.27
C ALA A 56 0.87 -30.78 14.65
N LEU A 57 1.09 -29.99 15.69
CA LEU A 57 1.49 -30.46 17.02
C LEU A 57 0.64 -29.79 18.10
N GLY A 58 -0.29 -30.54 18.63
CA GLY A 58 -1.09 -30.14 19.79
C GLY A 58 -0.86 -31.05 20.99
N LEU A 59 -1.61 -30.84 22.07
CA LEU A 59 -1.48 -31.61 23.29
C LEU A 59 -1.73 -33.10 23.08
N ASP A 60 -2.71 -33.41 22.21
CA ASP A 60 -3.13 -34.81 21.94
C ASP A 60 -2.19 -35.55 20.98
N SER A 61 -1.40 -34.85 20.16
CA SER A 61 -0.40 -35.45 19.24
C SER A 61 0.95 -35.71 19.92
N VAL A 62 1.36 -34.83 20.85
CA VAL A 62 2.63 -34.99 21.59
C VAL A 62 2.64 -36.27 22.42
N MET A 63 1.49 -36.70 22.90
CA MET A 63 1.40 -37.80 23.88
C MET A 63 0.96 -39.14 23.26
N GLY A 64 0.48 -39.16 22.04
CA GLY A 64 -0.05 -40.39 21.41
C GLY A 64 -1.36 -40.89 22.02
N PRO A 65 -2.02 -41.87 21.37
CA PRO A 65 -3.40 -42.25 21.69
C PRO A 65 -3.60 -43.02 23.01
N THR A 66 -2.54 -43.43 23.67
CA THR A 66 -2.58 -44.35 24.84
C THR A 66 -2.22 -43.69 26.18
N VAL A 67 -1.79 -42.42 26.17
CA VAL A 67 -1.37 -41.75 27.42
C VAL A 67 -2.54 -40.94 27.99
N PRO A 68 -2.99 -41.24 29.23
CA PRO A 68 -3.99 -40.40 29.89
C PRO A 68 -3.48 -38.97 30.14
N LYS A 69 -4.35 -37.96 29.94
CA LYS A 69 -4.01 -36.53 30.15
C LYS A 69 -3.44 -36.24 31.56
N ASP A 70 -3.75 -37.08 32.52
CA ASP A 70 -3.25 -36.98 33.93
C ASP A 70 -1.76 -37.37 34.09
N MET A 71 -1.13 -37.97 33.06
CA MET A 71 0.29 -38.33 33.07
C MET A 71 1.18 -37.27 32.38
N ILE A 72 0.58 -36.20 31.86
CA ILE A 72 1.31 -35.10 31.25
C ILE A 72 1.95 -34.25 32.34
N PRO A 73 3.24 -33.93 32.27
CA PRO A 73 3.84 -32.93 33.16
C PRO A 73 3.04 -31.62 33.12
N ASP A 74 2.72 -31.10 34.31
CA ASP A 74 1.89 -29.91 34.45
C ASP A 74 2.46 -28.72 33.64
N ASP A 75 3.78 -28.58 33.56
CA ASP A 75 4.47 -27.54 32.80
C ASP A 75 4.12 -27.58 31.31
N ILE A 76 4.00 -28.78 30.71
CA ILE A 76 3.66 -28.94 29.29
C ILE A 76 2.16 -28.69 29.09
N LYS A 77 1.35 -29.19 30.03
CA LYS A 77 -0.10 -29.01 29.97
C LYS A 77 -0.48 -27.53 30.06
N GLU A 78 0.07 -26.80 31.04
CA GLU A 78 -0.17 -25.37 31.21
C GLU A 78 0.33 -24.56 30.03
N MET A 79 1.37 -25.00 29.31
CA MET A 79 1.91 -24.33 28.15
C MET A 79 1.00 -24.50 26.92
N LEU A 80 0.35 -25.65 26.74
CA LEU A 80 -0.47 -25.96 25.56
C LEU A 80 -1.98 -25.82 25.81
N ASP A 81 -2.42 -25.83 27.08
CA ASP A 81 -3.83 -25.70 27.45
C ASP A 81 -3.97 -24.89 28.75
N ASN A 82 -4.60 -23.72 28.65
CA ASN A 82 -4.81 -22.84 29.81
C ASN A 82 -6.21 -22.98 30.43
N GLY A 83 -6.97 -24.02 30.10
CA GLY A 83 -8.33 -24.25 30.55
C GLY A 83 -9.41 -23.44 29.79
N LYS A 84 -9.02 -22.50 28.93
CA LYS A 84 -9.93 -21.78 28.03
C LYS A 84 -9.60 -22.08 26.57
N TYR A 85 -8.32 -22.07 26.23
CA TYR A 85 -7.81 -22.34 24.90
C TYR A 85 -6.72 -23.40 24.96
N GLN A 86 -6.72 -24.29 23.97
CA GLN A 86 -5.62 -25.20 23.67
C GLN A 86 -4.91 -24.74 22.42
N MET A 87 -3.58 -24.87 22.37
CA MET A 87 -2.73 -24.47 21.28
C MET A 87 -2.33 -25.66 20.40
N ILE A 88 -2.43 -25.49 19.09
CA ILE A 88 -1.89 -26.42 18.10
C ILE A 88 -0.89 -25.64 17.25
N TYR A 89 0.37 -26.07 17.26
CA TYR A 89 1.43 -25.51 16.43
C TYR A 89 1.41 -26.17 15.07
N VAL A 90 1.46 -25.37 13.99
CA VAL A 90 1.53 -25.83 12.62
C VAL A 90 2.77 -25.25 11.95
N ILE A 91 3.62 -26.12 11.41
CA ILE A 91 4.82 -25.75 10.70
C ILE A 91 4.59 -25.96 9.21
N SER A 92 4.77 -24.91 8.44
CA SER A 92 4.65 -24.92 6.98
C SER A 92 6.02 -24.98 6.32
N GLU A 93 6.12 -25.60 5.14
CA GLU A 93 7.28 -25.47 4.27
C GLU A 93 7.25 -24.17 3.42
N TYR A 94 6.06 -23.55 3.32
CA TYR A 94 5.88 -22.33 2.52
C TYR A 94 6.34 -21.08 3.25
N LYS A 95 6.86 -20.13 2.46
CA LYS A 95 7.35 -18.85 2.99
C LYS A 95 6.20 -17.91 3.33
N THR A 96 6.39 -17.14 4.41
CA THR A 96 5.46 -16.07 4.76
C THR A 96 5.30 -15.09 3.58
N GLY A 97 4.04 -14.80 3.24
CA GLY A 97 3.67 -13.86 2.16
C GLY A 97 3.68 -14.47 0.75
N SER A 98 3.83 -15.78 0.61
CA SER A 98 3.63 -16.47 -0.66
C SER A 98 2.15 -16.80 -0.89
N ASP A 99 1.76 -16.98 -2.16
CA ASP A 99 0.37 -17.36 -2.51
C ASP A 99 0.03 -18.76 -1.98
N GLU A 100 1.02 -19.65 -1.92
CA GLU A 100 0.88 -21.01 -1.40
C GLU A 100 0.54 -21.01 0.09
N VAL A 101 1.24 -20.17 0.92
CA VAL A 101 0.94 -20.10 2.35
C VAL A 101 -0.41 -19.45 2.62
N ASN A 102 -0.84 -18.51 1.79
CA ASN A 102 -2.16 -17.90 1.91
C ASN A 102 -3.27 -18.93 1.62
N ALA A 103 -3.14 -19.70 0.54
CA ALA A 103 -4.07 -20.81 0.23
C ALA A 103 -4.07 -21.88 1.33
N GLN A 104 -2.92 -22.17 1.95
CA GLN A 104 -2.80 -23.08 3.08
C GLN A 104 -3.54 -22.53 4.31
N CYS A 105 -3.39 -21.23 4.62
CA CYS A 105 -4.12 -20.58 5.72
C CYS A 105 -5.63 -20.65 5.54
N ASP A 106 -6.13 -20.46 4.32
CA ASP A 106 -7.55 -20.59 4.01
C ASP A 106 -8.04 -22.03 4.21
N ALA A 107 -7.30 -23.01 3.72
CA ALA A 107 -7.63 -24.43 3.90
C ALA A 107 -7.66 -24.82 5.40
N ILE A 108 -6.68 -24.34 6.18
CA ILE A 108 -6.62 -24.56 7.64
C ILE A 108 -7.83 -23.89 8.32
N ARG A 109 -8.20 -22.67 7.97
CA ARG A 109 -9.39 -21.97 8.53
C ARG A 109 -10.68 -22.76 8.26
N ASP A 110 -10.83 -23.30 7.05
CA ASP A 110 -12.01 -24.10 6.71
C ASP A 110 -12.07 -25.39 7.49
N ILE A 111 -10.93 -26.04 7.74
CA ILE A 111 -10.85 -27.24 8.60
C ILE A 111 -11.20 -26.89 10.05
N ILE A 112 -10.61 -25.84 10.59
CA ILE A 112 -10.85 -25.39 11.97
C ILE A 112 -12.34 -25.19 12.23
N LYS A 113 -13.04 -24.48 11.33
CA LYS A 113 -14.48 -24.19 11.46
C LYS A 113 -15.38 -25.44 11.50
N LYS A 114 -14.93 -26.59 11.02
CA LYS A 114 -15.71 -27.83 11.10
C LYS A 114 -15.77 -28.37 12.53
N TYR A 115 -14.77 -28.05 13.36
CA TYR A 115 -14.59 -28.58 14.70
C TYR A 115 -14.89 -27.55 15.78
N ASP A 116 -14.52 -26.29 15.54
CA ASP A 116 -14.69 -25.19 16.51
C ASP A 116 -14.83 -23.85 15.76
N ASP A 117 -16.05 -23.32 15.74
CA ASP A 117 -16.34 -22.01 15.14
C ASP A 117 -15.67 -20.83 15.85
N THR A 118 -15.20 -21.04 17.09
CA THR A 118 -14.56 -20.01 17.91
C THR A 118 -13.04 -20.05 17.82
N ALA A 119 -12.48 -21.09 17.21
CA ALA A 119 -11.04 -21.22 17.08
C ALA A 119 -10.45 -20.17 16.13
N MET A 120 -9.22 -19.77 16.45
CA MET A 120 -8.52 -18.71 15.75
C MET A 120 -7.18 -19.22 15.19
N LEU A 121 -6.91 -18.90 13.94
CA LEU A 121 -5.60 -19.11 13.32
C LEU A 121 -4.76 -17.85 13.51
N ILE A 122 -3.59 -17.96 14.12
CA ILE A 122 -2.64 -16.89 14.39
C ILE A 122 -1.25 -17.28 13.90
N GLY A 123 -0.39 -16.29 13.67
CA GLY A 123 0.98 -16.48 13.21
C GLY A 123 1.42 -15.40 12.26
N GLU A 124 2.66 -15.50 11.80
CA GLU A 124 3.23 -14.49 10.88
C GLU A 124 2.52 -14.47 9.53
N ALA A 125 2.21 -15.64 8.96
CA ALA A 125 1.57 -15.71 7.65
C ALA A 125 0.10 -15.24 7.69
N PRO A 126 -0.79 -15.71 8.59
CA PRO A 126 -2.14 -15.17 8.71
C PRO A 126 -2.17 -13.66 8.97
N CYS A 127 -1.26 -13.15 9.82
CA CYS A 127 -1.14 -11.72 10.09
C CYS A 127 -0.72 -10.93 8.85
N THR A 128 0.21 -11.47 8.06
CA THR A 128 0.66 -10.84 6.82
C THR A 128 -0.45 -10.81 5.76
N GLU A 129 -1.22 -11.88 5.64
CA GLU A 129 -2.40 -11.96 4.77
C GLU A 129 -3.47 -10.93 5.15
N ASP A 130 -3.79 -10.83 6.45
CA ASP A 130 -4.71 -9.82 6.96
C ASP A 130 -4.22 -8.40 6.68
N LEU A 131 -2.93 -8.14 6.88
CA LEU A 131 -2.31 -6.85 6.57
C LEU A 131 -2.41 -6.50 5.07
N ILE A 132 -2.17 -7.46 4.18
CA ILE A 132 -2.30 -7.26 2.73
C ILE A 132 -3.75 -6.93 2.37
N THR A 133 -4.71 -7.67 2.91
CA THR A 133 -6.14 -7.48 2.66
C THR A 133 -6.63 -6.13 3.16
N ILE A 134 -6.27 -5.76 4.39
CA ILE A 134 -6.59 -4.45 4.98
C ILE A 134 -5.94 -3.33 4.15
N THR A 135 -4.65 -3.49 3.80
CA THR A 135 -3.92 -2.50 3.01
C THR A 135 -4.55 -2.26 1.64
N ASN A 136 -5.03 -3.31 0.96
CA ASN A 136 -5.72 -3.18 -0.32
C ASN A 136 -7.05 -2.42 -0.18
N THR A 137 -7.79 -2.68 0.89
CA THR A 137 -9.03 -1.95 1.20
C THR A 137 -8.75 -0.49 1.55
N ASP A 138 -7.75 -0.24 2.38
CA ASP A 138 -7.30 1.09 2.76
C ASP A 138 -6.77 1.87 1.56
N PHE A 139 -6.00 1.23 0.67
CA PHE A 139 -5.51 1.85 -0.56
C PHE A 139 -6.67 2.42 -1.39
N ASN A 140 -7.68 1.61 -1.66
CA ASN A 140 -8.84 2.06 -2.45
C ASN A 140 -9.59 3.20 -1.76
N THR A 141 -9.79 3.10 -0.45
CA THR A 141 -10.52 4.10 0.35
C THR A 141 -9.73 5.40 0.45
N VAL A 142 -8.45 5.33 0.83
CA VAL A 142 -7.57 6.50 0.99
C VAL A 142 -7.35 7.20 -0.34
N ASN A 143 -7.15 6.45 -1.42
CA ASN A 143 -6.98 7.01 -2.76
C ASN A 143 -8.25 7.75 -3.22
N ALA A 144 -9.42 7.13 -3.08
CA ALA A 144 -10.70 7.77 -3.43
C ALA A 144 -10.96 9.04 -2.60
N VAL A 145 -10.77 8.99 -1.29
CA VAL A 145 -10.93 10.14 -0.40
C VAL A 145 -9.94 11.26 -0.75
N SER A 146 -8.68 10.91 -1.00
CA SER A 146 -7.63 11.89 -1.38
C SER A 146 -7.96 12.59 -2.69
N ILE A 147 -8.38 11.84 -3.71
CA ILE A 147 -8.79 12.40 -5.01
C ILE A 147 -9.99 13.36 -4.84
N ILE A 148 -11.01 12.94 -4.08
CA ILE A 148 -12.20 13.78 -3.84
C ILE A 148 -11.83 15.06 -3.09
N LEU A 149 -11.03 14.97 -2.03
CA LEU A 149 -10.62 16.15 -1.25
C LEU A 149 -9.78 17.11 -2.10
N ILE A 150 -8.81 16.59 -2.86
CA ILE A 150 -7.99 17.42 -3.75
C ILE A 150 -8.84 18.05 -4.86
N PHE A 151 -9.78 17.31 -5.43
CA PHE A 151 -10.73 17.84 -6.39
C PHE A 151 -11.51 19.03 -5.83
N ILE A 152 -12.07 18.91 -4.60
CA ILE A 152 -12.79 19.98 -3.92
C ILE A 152 -11.89 21.18 -3.66
N ILE A 153 -10.67 20.97 -3.15
CA ILE A 153 -9.71 22.05 -2.88
C ILE A 153 -9.37 22.80 -4.17
N ILE A 154 -9.03 22.08 -5.23
CA ILE A 154 -8.69 22.69 -6.52
C ILE A 154 -9.89 23.45 -7.09
N ALA A 155 -11.10 22.90 -7.02
CA ALA A 155 -12.32 23.54 -7.49
C ALA A 155 -12.56 24.88 -6.75
N PHE A 156 -12.35 24.87 -5.44
CA PHE A 156 -12.48 26.07 -4.62
C PHE A 156 -11.41 27.13 -4.92
N VAL A 157 -10.15 26.71 -5.01
CA VAL A 157 -8.99 27.59 -5.27
C VAL A 157 -9.07 28.20 -6.68
N LEU A 158 -9.36 27.38 -7.69
CA LEU A 158 -9.39 27.81 -9.09
C LEU A 158 -10.76 28.39 -9.49
N LYS A 159 -11.80 28.25 -8.68
CA LYS A 159 -13.17 28.70 -9.00
C LYS A 159 -13.62 28.21 -10.39
N SER A 160 -13.40 26.94 -10.67
CA SER A 160 -13.68 26.28 -11.94
C SER A 160 -13.99 24.81 -11.67
N VAL A 161 -14.89 24.22 -12.47
CA VAL A 161 -15.24 22.80 -12.34
C VAL A 161 -14.40 21.93 -13.29
N SER A 162 -14.01 22.44 -14.44
CA SER A 162 -13.25 21.67 -15.44
C SER A 162 -11.78 21.54 -15.09
N LEU A 163 -11.18 22.56 -14.49
CA LEU A 163 -9.75 22.54 -14.15
C LEU A 163 -9.40 21.44 -13.13
N PRO A 164 -10.15 21.21 -12.06
CA PRO A 164 -9.89 20.08 -11.16
C PRO A 164 -9.88 18.72 -11.86
N VAL A 165 -10.82 18.49 -12.80
CA VAL A 165 -10.85 17.24 -13.59
C VAL A 165 -9.56 17.05 -14.38
N ILE A 166 -9.14 18.11 -15.09
CA ILE A 166 -7.92 18.07 -15.92
C ILE A 166 -6.68 17.85 -15.04
N LEU A 167 -6.57 18.59 -13.92
CA LEU A 167 -5.42 18.48 -13.03
C LEU A 167 -5.32 17.11 -12.40
N VAL A 168 -6.41 16.59 -11.83
CA VAL A 168 -6.43 15.27 -11.23
C VAL A 168 -6.08 14.21 -12.26
N MET A 169 -6.63 14.26 -13.49
CA MET A 169 -6.26 13.30 -14.54
C MET A 169 -4.77 13.33 -14.87
N VAL A 170 -4.17 14.53 -14.96
CA VAL A 170 -2.73 14.68 -15.26
C VAL A 170 -1.86 14.15 -14.13
N ILE A 171 -2.26 14.39 -12.88
CA ILE A 171 -1.53 13.91 -11.69
C ILE A 171 -1.64 12.40 -11.57
N GLU A 172 -2.85 11.84 -11.68
CA GLU A 172 -3.07 10.39 -11.66
C GLU A 172 -2.30 9.69 -12.78
N PHE A 173 -2.23 10.28 -13.97
CA PHE A 173 -1.43 9.74 -15.05
C PHE A 173 0.06 9.64 -14.69
N ALA A 174 0.62 10.62 -13.98
CA ALA A 174 2.00 10.55 -13.48
C ALA A 174 2.19 9.44 -12.45
N ILE A 175 1.21 9.25 -11.55
CA ILE A 175 1.20 8.19 -10.55
C ILE A 175 1.14 6.82 -11.22
N PHE A 176 0.24 6.63 -12.20
CA PHE A 176 0.13 5.37 -12.95
C PHE A 176 1.43 5.01 -13.70
N ILE A 177 2.10 5.98 -14.32
CA ILE A 177 3.41 5.74 -14.93
C ILE A 177 4.40 5.25 -13.88
N ASN A 178 4.47 5.95 -12.73
CA ASN A 178 5.41 5.59 -11.66
C ASN A 178 5.14 4.20 -11.10
N MET A 179 3.88 3.85 -10.87
CA MET A 179 3.47 2.54 -10.35
C MET A 179 3.59 1.41 -11.38
N GLY A 180 3.54 1.74 -12.68
CA GLY A 180 3.68 0.76 -13.76
C GLY A 180 5.12 0.32 -14.02
N ILE A 181 6.12 1.17 -13.75
CA ILE A 181 7.54 0.85 -14.04
C ILE A 181 8.04 -0.41 -13.34
N PRO A 182 7.74 -0.67 -12.04
CA PRO A 182 8.16 -1.88 -11.34
C PRO A 182 7.77 -3.18 -12.03
N HIS A 183 6.60 -3.22 -12.69
CA HIS A 183 6.18 -4.38 -13.47
C HIS A 183 7.18 -4.72 -14.59
N TYR A 184 7.70 -3.72 -15.29
CA TYR A 184 8.68 -3.91 -16.38
C TYR A 184 10.09 -4.16 -15.89
N THR A 185 10.44 -3.67 -14.70
CA THR A 185 11.77 -3.85 -14.11
C THR A 185 11.89 -5.10 -13.24
N GLY A 186 10.78 -5.82 -13.00
CA GLY A 186 10.75 -6.98 -12.11
C GLY A 186 11.01 -6.63 -10.63
N THR A 187 10.79 -5.36 -10.25
CA THR A 187 11.05 -4.90 -8.88
C THR A 187 9.83 -5.20 -8.00
N VAL A 188 10.03 -5.96 -6.93
CA VAL A 188 9.00 -6.22 -5.93
C VAL A 188 8.84 -4.98 -5.04
N LEU A 189 7.62 -4.49 -4.93
CA LEU A 189 7.30 -3.35 -4.09
C LEU A 189 6.79 -3.81 -2.72
N PRO A 190 7.16 -3.12 -1.62
CA PRO A 190 6.49 -3.32 -0.34
C PRO A 190 4.98 -3.07 -0.48
N PHE A 191 4.17 -3.87 0.22
CA PHE A 191 2.70 -3.78 0.15
C PHE A 191 2.15 -2.37 0.44
N ILE A 192 2.82 -1.63 1.33
CA ILE A 192 2.46 -0.25 1.70
C ILE A 192 2.82 0.80 0.62
N ALA A 193 3.63 0.44 -0.38
CA ALA A 193 4.16 1.39 -1.38
C ALA A 193 3.05 2.09 -2.16
N SER A 194 1.98 1.39 -2.50
CA SER A 194 0.85 1.93 -3.27
C SER A 194 0.17 3.10 -2.57
N ILE A 195 -0.10 2.97 -1.26
CA ILE A 195 -0.74 4.02 -0.45
C ILE A 195 0.19 5.22 -0.33
N VAL A 196 1.45 4.95 0.03
CA VAL A 196 2.44 6.02 0.27
C VAL A 196 2.70 6.82 -1.00
N ILE A 197 2.86 6.15 -2.15
CA ILE A 197 3.10 6.83 -3.43
C ILE A 197 1.85 7.60 -3.86
N GLY A 198 0.68 6.97 -3.85
CA GLY A 198 -0.57 7.61 -4.25
C GLY A 198 -0.80 8.93 -3.49
N THR A 199 -0.70 8.91 -2.18
CA THR A 199 -0.96 10.08 -1.34
C THR A 199 0.14 11.15 -1.40
N ILE A 200 1.41 10.76 -1.26
CA ILE A 200 2.54 11.72 -1.20
C ILE A 200 2.80 12.33 -2.59
N GLN A 201 2.83 11.51 -3.64
CA GLN A 201 3.06 12.00 -4.99
C GLN A 201 1.91 12.90 -5.46
N LEU A 202 0.65 12.53 -5.14
CA LEU A 202 -0.53 13.34 -5.41
C LEU A 202 -0.39 14.72 -4.75
N GLY A 203 -0.10 14.76 -3.44
CA GLY A 203 0.08 16.01 -2.68
C GLY A 203 1.23 16.87 -3.20
N ALA A 204 2.40 16.28 -3.46
CA ALA A 204 3.56 17.00 -3.96
C ALA A 204 3.38 17.56 -5.39
N THR A 205 2.60 16.87 -6.23
CA THR A 205 2.42 17.27 -7.64
C THR A 205 1.32 18.32 -7.80
N VAL A 206 0.34 18.32 -6.92
CA VAL A 206 -0.81 19.24 -7.02
C VAL A 206 -0.40 20.71 -6.99
N ASP A 207 0.59 21.06 -6.18
CA ASP A 207 1.08 22.44 -6.05
C ASP A 207 1.71 22.94 -7.35
N TYR A 208 2.46 22.09 -8.05
CA TYR A 208 3.05 22.41 -9.37
C TYR A 208 1.96 22.69 -10.41
N ALA A 209 0.96 21.82 -10.43
CA ALA A 209 -0.16 21.92 -11.35
C ALA A 209 -1.01 23.17 -11.09
N ILE A 210 -1.33 23.47 -9.83
CA ILE A 210 -2.07 24.68 -9.42
C ILE A 210 -1.30 25.95 -9.80
N LEU A 211 0.01 26.00 -9.52
CA LEU A 211 0.84 27.16 -9.85
C LEU A 211 0.79 27.49 -11.35
N MET A 212 1.05 26.50 -12.20
CA MET A 212 1.01 26.66 -13.66
C MET A 212 -0.39 27.03 -14.16
N THR A 213 -1.43 26.38 -13.63
CA THR A 213 -2.82 26.64 -13.98
C THR A 213 -3.26 28.05 -13.62
N ASN A 214 -2.87 28.57 -12.46
CA ASN A 214 -3.17 29.93 -12.06
C ASN A 214 -2.53 30.97 -13.01
N LYS A 215 -1.30 30.73 -13.46
CA LYS A 215 -0.63 31.59 -14.44
C LYS A 215 -1.32 31.55 -15.79
N TYR A 216 -1.69 30.35 -16.28
CA TYR A 216 -2.47 30.18 -17.49
C TYR A 216 -3.82 30.92 -17.42
N LYS A 217 -4.59 30.66 -16.36
CA LYS A 217 -5.89 31.31 -16.14
C LYS A 217 -5.77 32.84 -16.10
N ARG A 218 -4.76 33.34 -15.40
CA ARG A 218 -4.53 34.80 -15.33
C ARG A 218 -4.24 35.40 -16.70
N ALA A 219 -3.38 34.77 -17.50
CA ALA A 219 -3.09 35.23 -18.86
C ALA A 219 -4.33 35.22 -19.75
N ARG A 220 -5.16 34.16 -19.69
CA ARG A 220 -6.42 34.07 -20.43
C ARG A 220 -7.43 35.16 -20.01
N ASN A 221 -7.54 35.44 -18.72
CA ASN A 221 -8.42 36.49 -18.19
C ASN A 221 -8.00 37.89 -18.62
N HIS A 222 -6.73 38.10 -18.98
CA HIS A 222 -6.22 39.36 -19.53
C HIS A 222 -6.33 39.42 -21.07
N GLY A 223 -7.00 38.44 -21.70
CA GLY A 223 -7.25 38.45 -23.15
C GLY A 223 -6.13 37.86 -24.02
N ALA A 224 -5.10 37.22 -23.39
CA ALA A 224 -4.07 36.58 -24.19
C ALA A 224 -4.63 35.40 -25.00
N GLU A 225 -4.11 35.18 -26.20
CA GLU A 225 -4.44 33.97 -26.97
C GLU A 225 -3.99 32.69 -26.23
N LYS A 226 -4.61 31.57 -26.55
CA LYS A 226 -4.34 30.31 -25.85
C LYS A 226 -2.86 29.90 -25.89
N ARG A 227 -2.17 30.12 -27.00
CA ARG A 227 -0.72 29.81 -27.16
C ARG A 227 0.14 30.71 -26.28
N ASP A 228 -0.16 32.02 -26.30
CA ASP A 228 0.58 33.00 -25.49
C ASP A 228 0.32 32.80 -24.00
N ALA A 229 -0.91 32.45 -23.63
CA ALA A 229 -1.25 32.13 -22.25
C ALA A 229 -0.48 30.87 -21.73
N VAL A 230 -0.37 29.83 -22.55
CA VAL A 230 0.43 28.63 -22.21
C VAL A 230 1.91 28.97 -22.08
N ARG A 231 2.46 29.76 -23.04
CA ARG A 231 3.85 30.21 -22.99
C ARG A 231 4.12 31.04 -21.73
N THR A 232 3.27 32.00 -21.43
CA THR A 232 3.38 32.84 -20.23
C THR A 232 3.31 31.98 -18.94
N ALA A 233 2.43 30.98 -18.92
CA ALA A 233 2.32 30.05 -17.78
C ALA A 233 3.61 29.25 -17.60
N LEU A 234 4.16 28.69 -18.68
CA LEU A 234 5.42 27.95 -18.65
C LEU A 234 6.58 28.85 -18.22
N ASP A 235 6.81 29.96 -18.90
CA ASP A 235 7.94 30.86 -18.63
C ASP A 235 7.94 31.37 -17.18
N SER A 236 6.74 31.58 -16.61
CA SER A 236 6.62 32.15 -15.24
C SER A 236 6.53 31.12 -14.11
N SER A 237 6.32 29.83 -14.40
CA SER A 237 6.17 28.79 -13.38
C SER A 237 7.21 27.68 -13.46
N LEU A 238 7.78 27.42 -14.63
CA LEU A 238 8.65 26.25 -14.83
C LEU A 238 9.87 26.23 -13.90
N GLN A 239 10.50 27.40 -13.66
CA GLN A 239 11.63 27.49 -12.75
C GLN A 239 11.25 27.03 -11.33
N SER A 240 10.12 27.51 -10.79
CA SER A 240 9.65 27.13 -9.46
C SER A 240 9.30 25.65 -9.40
N VAL A 241 8.66 25.12 -10.44
CA VAL A 241 8.31 23.69 -10.54
C VAL A 241 9.55 22.83 -10.56
N ILE A 242 10.57 23.19 -11.35
CA ILE A 242 11.85 22.45 -11.42
C ILE A 242 12.54 22.46 -10.05
N VAL A 243 12.67 23.63 -9.41
CA VAL A 243 13.36 23.75 -8.11
C VAL A 243 12.65 22.88 -7.05
N SER A 244 11.32 22.96 -6.96
CA SER A 244 10.56 22.17 -6.00
C SER A 244 10.66 20.66 -6.28
N ALA A 245 10.51 20.24 -7.53
CA ALA A 245 10.62 18.83 -7.91
C ALA A 245 12.02 18.27 -7.66
N LEU A 246 13.07 19.02 -7.98
CA LEU A 246 14.46 18.61 -7.71
C LEU A 246 14.79 18.59 -6.22
N SER A 247 14.23 19.51 -5.43
CA SER A 247 14.37 19.51 -3.96
C SER A 247 13.73 18.28 -3.35
N PHE A 248 12.53 17.93 -3.78
CA PHE A 248 11.84 16.72 -3.33
C PHE A 248 12.56 15.44 -3.79
N PHE A 249 13.03 15.42 -5.04
CA PHE A 249 13.88 14.35 -5.58
C PHE A 249 15.15 14.17 -4.73
N ALA A 250 15.89 15.24 -4.49
CA ALA A 250 17.16 15.17 -3.75
C ALA A 250 16.96 14.67 -2.31
N ALA A 251 15.90 15.13 -1.64
CA ALA A 251 15.57 14.70 -0.29
C ALA A 251 15.23 13.19 -0.24
N THR A 252 14.35 12.74 -1.10
CA THR A 252 13.92 11.33 -1.12
C THR A 252 15.01 10.41 -1.65
N PHE A 253 15.73 10.81 -2.70
CA PHE A 253 16.85 10.06 -3.25
C PHE A 253 17.99 9.91 -2.23
N GLY A 254 18.31 10.98 -1.50
CA GLY A 254 19.32 10.94 -0.43
C GLY A 254 18.98 9.91 0.65
N VAL A 255 17.73 9.92 1.15
CA VAL A 255 17.27 8.92 2.13
C VAL A 255 17.32 7.51 1.53
N GLY A 256 16.87 7.34 0.27
CA GLY A 256 16.91 6.05 -0.41
C GLY A 256 18.31 5.46 -0.56
N LEU A 257 19.34 6.29 -0.75
CA LEU A 257 20.73 5.84 -0.84
C LEU A 257 21.36 5.47 0.51
N TYR A 258 21.02 6.20 1.56
CA TYR A 258 21.65 6.03 2.88
C TYR A 258 20.91 5.09 3.83
N SER A 259 19.64 4.76 3.53
CA SER A 259 18.87 3.86 4.36
C SER A 259 19.40 2.42 4.26
N SER A 260 19.66 1.82 5.43
CA SER A 260 19.98 0.39 5.55
C SER A 260 18.73 -0.50 5.65
N ILE A 261 17.54 0.09 5.68
CA ILE A 261 16.25 -0.62 5.72
C ILE A 261 15.69 -0.65 4.30
N ASP A 262 15.60 -1.82 3.70
CA ASP A 262 15.20 -2.01 2.30
C ASP A 262 13.83 -1.43 1.98
N MET A 263 12.87 -1.53 2.91
CA MET A 263 11.55 -0.95 2.74
C MET A 263 11.63 0.58 2.60
N ILE A 264 12.39 1.27 3.47
CA ILE A 264 12.55 2.73 3.43
C ILE A 264 13.30 3.14 2.17
N SER A 265 14.38 2.44 1.83
CA SER A 265 15.15 2.67 0.61
C SER A 265 14.27 2.56 -0.63
N SER A 266 13.52 1.46 -0.76
CA SER A 266 12.62 1.21 -1.88
C SER A 266 11.53 2.28 -2.01
N LEU A 267 10.87 2.65 -0.91
CA LEU A 267 9.84 3.69 -0.91
C LEU A 267 10.42 5.07 -1.31
N CYS A 268 11.56 5.44 -0.75
CA CYS A 268 12.19 6.71 -1.06
C CYS A 268 12.69 6.79 -2.51
N MET A 269 13.22 5.71 -3.06
CA MET A 269 13.60 5.64 -4.47
C MET A 269 12.39 5.74 -5.41
N LEU A 270 11.26 5.12 -5.03
CA LEU A 270 10.00 5.26 -5.76
C LEU A 270 9.47 6.69 -5.74
N LEU A 271 9.52 7.37 -4.60
CA LEU A 271 9.12 8.77 -4.46
C LEU A 271 10.04 9.69 -5.26
N ALA A 272 11.36 9.45 -5.22
CA ALA A 272 12.33 10.21 -6.02
C ALA A 272 12.04 10.09 -7.51
N ARG A 273 11.83 8.87 -8.01
CA ARG A 273 11.42 8.63 -9.39
C ARG A 273 10.08 9.31 -9.72
N GLY A 274 9.12 9.23 -8.81
CA GLY A 274 7.81 9.88 -8.93
C GLY A 274 7.92 11.39 -9.09
N ALA A 275 8.83 12.04 -8.36
CA ALA A 275 9.09 13.47 -8.49
C ALA A 275 9.53 13.87 -9.91
N LEU A 276 10.45 13.11 -10.51
CA LEU A 276 10.92 13.37 -11.87
C LEU A 276 9.83 13.11 -12.93
N ILE A 277 9.07 12.03 -12.75
CA ILE A 277 7.95 11.72 -13.64
C ILE A 277 6.90 12.83 -13.58
N SER A 278 6.53 13.26 -12.37
CA SER A 278 5.58 14.35 -12.16
C SER A 278 6.06 15.65 -12.75
N LEU A 279 7.35 15.99 -12.64
CA LEU A 279 7.95 17.14 -13.28
C LEU A 279 7.76 17.12 -14.80
N ILE A 280 8.08 15.99 -15.43
CA ILE A 280 7.95 15.82 -16.88
C ILE A 280 6.48 15.92 -17.31
N VAL A 281 5.59 15.24 -16.60
CA VAL A 281 4.15 15.24 -16.91
C VAL A 281 3.55 16.64 -16.77
N VAL A 282 3.87 17.36 -15.70
CA VAL A 282 3.38 18.73 -15.48
C VAL A 282 3.99 19.70 -16.49
N ALA A 283 5.27 19.55 -16.85
CA ALA A 283 5.92 20.45 -17.80
C ALA A 283 5.44 20.28 -19.25
N PHE A 284 5.06 19.07 -19.67
CA PHE A 284 4.72 18.78 -21.07
C PHE A 284 3.25 18.43 -21.28
N ILE A 285 2.66 17.61 -20.44
CA ILE A 285 1.28 17.14 -20.64
C ILE A 285 0.26 18.17 -20.19
N LEU A 286 0.48 18.83 -19.04
CA LEU A 286 -0.45 19.83 -18.55
C LEU A 286 -0.64 21.01 -19.51
N PRO A 287 0.43 21.61 -20.12
CA PRO A 287 0.28 22.63 -21.15
C PRO A 287 -0.46 22.13 -22.40
N ALA A 288 -0.22 20.88 -22.80
CA ALA A 288 -0.95 20.28 -23.93
C ALA A 288 -2.46 20.14 -23.61
N MET A 289 -2.80 19.75 -22.38
CA MET A 289 -4.19 19.69 -21.91
C MET A 289 -4.85 21.07 -21.92
N PHE A 290 -4.15 22.15 -21.55
CA PHE A 290 -4.66 23.52 -21.67
C PHE A 290 -4.97 23.88 -23.11
N MET A 291 -4.11 23.49 -24.06
CA MET A 291 -4.34 23.74 -25.47
C MET A 291 -5.57 23.02 -26.02
N VAL A 292 -5.80 21.78 -25.60
CA VAL A 292 -6.93 20.96 -26.05
C VAL A 292 -8.24 21.43 -25.42
N PHE A 293 -8.25 21.65 -24.12
CA PHE A 293 -9.45 21.94 -23.35
C PHE A 293 -9.69 23.43 -23.08
N ASP A 294 -8.98 24.34 -23.74
CA ASP A 294 -9.09 25.79 -23.56
C ASP A 294 -10.55 26.30 -23.57
N LYS A 295 -11.35 25.87 -24.56
CA LYS A 295 -12.77 26.26 -24.64
C LYS A 295 -13.58 25.84 -23.43
N LEU A 296 -13.35 24.63 -22.93
CA LEU A 296 -14.03 24.10 -21.75
C LEU A 296 -13.59 24.84 -20.48
N ILE A 297 -12.30 25.13 -20.37
CA ILE A 297 -11.71 25.86 -19.25
C ILE A 297 -12.30 27.27 -19.17
N CYS A 298 -12.33 27.99 -20.30
CA CYS A 298 -12.88 29.36 -20.37
C CYS A 298 -14.40 29.39 -20.08
N ALA A 299 -15.16 28.38 -20.54
CA ALA A 299 -16.61 28.32 -20.33
C ALA A 299 -17.01 28.02 -18.86
N THR A 300 -16.19 27.27 -18.14
CA THR A 300 -16.52 26.82 -16.77
C THR A 300 -15.82 27.62 -15.66
N THR A 301 -14.92 28.52 -16.04
CA THR A 301 -14.19 29.36 -15.08
C THR A 301 -14.95 30.65 -14.82
N VAL A 302 -15.26 30.92 -13.54
CA VAL A 302 -15.88 32.19 -13.16
C VAL A 302 -14.90 33.34 -13.45
N SER A 303 -15.23 34.15 -14.44
CA SER A 303 -14.45 35.33 -14.81
C SER A 303 -14.83 36.51 -13.94
N TYR A 304 -13.86 37.22 -13.36
CA TYR A 304 -14.08 38.45 -12.60
C TYR A 304 -14.52 39.66 -13.47
N THR A 305 -14.68 39.47 -14.80
CA THR A 305 -15.09 40.53 -15.72
C THR A 305 -16.48 41.07 -15.42
N HIS A 306 -17.36 40.32 -14.77
CA HIS A 306 -18.69 40.84 -14.41
C HIS A 306 -18.69 41.82 -13.24
N LEU A 307 -17.67 41.85 -12.39
CA LEU A 307 -17.61 42.81 -11.28
C LEU A 307 -17.08 44.19 -11.68
N ARG A 308 -16.28 44.27 -12.75
CA ARG A 308 -15.76 45.55 -13.27
C ARG A 308 -16.77 46.33 -14.06
N ALA A 309 -17.79 45.70 -14.63
CA ALA A 309 -18.85 46.39 -15.37
C ALA A 309 -19.82 47.16 -14.46
N HIS A 310 -19.90 46.83 -13.16
CA HIS A 310 -20.71 47.56 -12.22
C HIS A 310 -19.98 48.75 -11.53
N GLU A 311 -18.65 48.73 -11.47
CA GLU A 311 -17.88 49.85 -10.91
C GLU A 311 -17.65 51.03 -11.89
N THR A 312 -17.90 50.84 -13.17
CA THR A 312 -17.78 51.91 -14.19
C THR A 312 -19.10 52.61 -14.50
N LEU A 313 -20.20 52.24 -13.84
CA LEU A 313 -21.54 52.80 -13.99
C LEU A 313 -22.05 53.52 -12.73
N SER A 314 -21.19 53.76 -11.75
CA SER A 314 -21.51 54.57 -10.56
C SER A 314 -20.71 55.89 -10.53
#